data_6856c2704c033c983619245a3e6bced6
#
_entry.id   6856c2704c033c983619245a3e6bced6
#
_cell.length_a   1.000
_cell.length_b   1.000
_cell.length_c   1.000
_cell.angle_alpha   90.00
_cell.angle_beta   90.00
_cell.angle_gamma   90.00
#
_symmetry.space_group_name_H-M   'P 1'
#
loop_
_entity.id
_entity.type
_entity.pdbx_description
1 polymer ?
#
loop_
_entity_poly.entity_id
_entity_poly.type
_entity_poly.pdbx_seq_one_letter_code
_entity_poly.pdbx_strand_id
1 'polypeptide(L)'
;MKRMISEYYSNKNNSSSWIDKTKETGNMCGIVGFTGKHQAAPILLDGLSKLEYRGYDSAGIAVRDGENETEVIKAKGRLKVLIEKTNGGESVPGTCGIGHTRWATHGEPSETNAHPHVSDDGNVVAVHNGIIENYQELKEKLLRKGYTFYSATDTEVAVNLVDYYYKKYGKSPVEAVSHAMVRIRGSYALAMMFRDYPGEIFVARKDSPMILGVGDGESYIASDVPAILKYTRNVYYIGNLEMAHVKSGEITFYNLDGEEIEKEPKKIDWDAEAAEKAG
;
A
#
# COMPACT_ATOMS: atom_id res chain seq x y z
N MET A 1 2.60 26.43 -4.84
CA MET A 1 2.07 25.30 -4.09
C MET A 1 0.90 25.70 -3.19
N LYS A 2 1.03 26.61 -2.21
CA LYS A 2 -0.06 27.05 -1.31
C LYS A 2 -1.38 27.50 -2.03
N ARG A 3 -1.34 28.06 -3.21
CA ARG A 3 -2.52 28.58 -3.94
C ARG A 3 -3.37 27.46 -4.59
N MET A 4 -2.76 26.38 -5.05
CA MET A 4 -3.49 25.23 -5.64
C MET A 4 -4.17 24.35 -4.55
N ILE A 5 -3.57 24.29 -3.37
CA ILE A 5 -4.11 23.53 -2.23
C ILE A 5 -5.32 24.28 -1.64
N SER A 6 -5.29 25.61 -1.56
CA SER A 6 -6.39 26.43 -1.07
C SER A 6 -7.68 26.28 -1.89
N GLU A 7 -7.59 26.12 -3.22
CA GLU A 7 -8.76 25.93 -4.09
C GLU A 7 -9.38 24.53 -3.95
N TYR A 8 -8.58 23.51 -3.57
CA TYR A 8 -9.09 22.15 -3.36
C TYR A 8 -9.89 22.02 -2.04
N TYR A 9 -9.47 22.68 -0.95
CA TYR A 9 -10.15 22.63 0.35
C TYR A 9 -11.43 23.47 0.43
N SER A 10 -11.59 24.47 -0.42
CA SER A 10 -12.78 25.34 -0.44
C SER A 10 -14.05 24.69 -0.98
N ASN A 11 -13.95 23.55 -1.67
CA ASN A 11 -15.07 22.92 -2.38
C ASN A 11 -15.68 21.66 -1.73
N LYS A 12 -15.23 21.20 -0.54
CA LYS A 12 -15.77 19.96 0.07
C LYS A 12 -15.96 20.04 1.60
N ASN A 13 -16.86 20.89 2.05
CA ASN A 13 -17.48 20.73 3.35
C ASN A 13 -18.87 20.08 3.18
N ASN A 14 -18.91 18.73 3.10
CA ASN A 14 -20.08 17.94 3.44
C ASN A 14 -19.63 16.51 3.78
N SER A 15 -19.43 16.28 5.08
CA SER A 15 -19.08 15.00 5.67
C SER A 15 -20.32 14.37 6.29
N SER A 16 -20.91 13.42 5.64
CA SER A 16 -21.73 12.37 6.31
C SER A 16 -22.18 11.33 5.28
N SER A 17 -21.38 10.31 5.02
CA SER A 17 -21.85 9.03 4.45
C SER A 17 -20.68 8.07 4.16
N TRP A 18 -19.91 7.70 5.18
CA TRP A 18 -18.88 6.66 5.01
C TRP A 18 -19.47 5.24 5.02
N ILE A 19 -20.70 5.08 5.47
CA ILE A 19 -21.34 3.76 5.65
C ILE A 19 -22.07 3.29 4.38
N ASP A 20 -22.36 4.16 3.42
CA ASP A 20 -23.28 3.83 2.29
C ASP A 20 -22.58 3.59 0.94
N LYS A 21 -21.25 3.76 0.84
CA LYS A 21 -20.49 3.47 -0.40
C LYS A 21 -19.89 2.07 -0.49
N THR A 22 -20.06 1.25 0.54
CA THR A 22 -19.59 -0.16 0.55
C THR A 22 -20.48 -1.12 -0.24
N LYS A 23 -21.57 -0.64 -0.84
CA LYS A 23 -22.49 -1.46 -1.64
C LYS A 23 -22.15 -1.58 -3.14
N GLU A 24 -21.16 -0.87 -3.63
CA GLU A 24 -20.56 -1.19 -4.94
C GLU A 24 -19.44 -2.21 -4.73
N THR A 25 -19.81 -3.47 -4.54
CA THR A 25 -18.91 -4.62 -4.51
C THR A 25 -18.37 -4.90 -5.91
N GLY A 26 -17.63 -3.94 -6.47
CA GLY A 26 -16.77 -4.17 -7.62
C GLY A 26 -15.49 -4.88 -7.17
N ASN A 27 -14.98 -5.78 -7.99
CA ASN A 27 -13.72 -6.49 -7.79
C ASN A 27 -12.58 -5.52 -7.41
N MET A 28 -12.17 -5.53 -6.15
CA MET A 28 -11.11 -4.64 -5.65
C MET A 28 -9.90 -5.44 -5.20
N CYS A 29 -8.71 -4.95 -5.55
CA CYS A 29 -7.43 -5.49 -5.08
C CYS A 29 -7.32 -5.45 -3.56
N GLY A 30 -6.53 -6.37 -2.98
CA GLY A 30 -6.23 -6.42 -1.54
C GLY A 30 -4.80 -5.96 -1.24
N ILE A 31 -4.64 -5.11 -0.22
CA ILE A 31 -3.34 -4.74 0.34
C ILE A 31 -3.24 -5.23 1.78
N VAL A 32 -2.08 -5.80 2.14
CA VAL A 32 -1.67 -6.09 3.51
C VAL A 32 -0.22 -5.66 3.69
N GLY A 33 0.10 -5.07 4.85
CA GLY A 33 1.46 -4.75 5.26
C GLY A 33 1.67 -5.09 6.73
N PHE A 34 2.90 -5.39 7.08
CA PHE A 34 3.31 -5.73 8.44
C PHE A 34 4.75 -5.28 8.72
N THR A 35 4.96 -4.76 9.91
CA THR A 35 6.29 -4.59 10.50
C THR A 35 6.24 -4.84 12.00
N GLY A 36 7.17 -5.64 12.52
CA GLY A 36 7.12 -6.05 13.91
C GLY A 36 8.20 -7.06 14.30
N LYS A 37 7.85 -7.92 15.26
CA LYS A 37 8.74 -8.93 15.84
C LYS A 37 8.61 -10.30 15.16
N HIS A 38 7.48 -10.58 14.53
CA HIS A 38 7.19 -11.87 13.91
C HIS A 38 7.61 -11.88 12.42
N GLN A 39 7.65 -13.08 11.83
CA GLN A 39 7.88 -13.25 10.41
C GLN A 39 6.73 -12.62 9.61
N ALA A 40 7.06 -11.74 8.68
CA ALA A 40 6.09 -10.97 7.91
C ALA A 40 5.32 -11.84 6.90
N ALA A 41 6.00 -12.72 6.17
CA ALA A 41 5.38 -13.46 5.07
C ALA A 41 4.14 -14.26 5.47
N PRO A 42 4.13 -15.07 6.56
CA PRO A 42 2.92 -15.77 6.99
C PRO A 42 1.75 -14.83 7.35
N ILE A 43 2.04 -13.68 7.98
CA ILE A 43 1.03 -12.67 8.36
C ILE A 43 0.44 -12.01 7.10
N LEU A 44 1.28 -11.67 6.12
CA LEU A 44 0.83 -11.11 4.84
C LEU A 44 -0.08 -12.08 4.09
N LEU A 45 0.31 -13.36 4.00
CA LEU A 45 -0.49 -14.39 3.33
C LEU A 45 -1.82 -14.67 4.05
N ASP A 46 -1.82 -14.73 5.38
CA ASP A 46 -3.05 -14.87 6.17
C ASP A 46 -3.99 -13.67 5.93
N GLY A 47 -3.48 -12.44 6.01
CA GLY A 47 -4.28 -11.24 5.75
C GLY A 47 -4.81 -11.17 4.31
N LEU A 48 -4.00 -11.50 3.31
CA LEU A 48 -4.44 -11.57 1.91
C LEU A 48 -5.52 -12.63 1.69
N SER A 49 -5.46 -13.77 2.41
CA SER A 49 -6.49 -14.82 2.32
C SER A 49 -7.87 -14.33 2.77
N LYS A 50 -7.91 -13.40 3.72
CA LYS A 50 -9.14 -12.76 4.21
C LYS A 50 -9.73 -11.74 3.23
N LEU A 51 -8.97 -11.34 2.22
CA LEU A 51 -9.41 -10.45 1.13
C LEU A 51 -9.74 -11.21 -0.17
N GLU A 52 -9.59 -12.54 -0.17
CA GLU A 52 -9.76 -13.40 -1.34
C GLU A 52 -11.18 -13.39 -1.93
N TYR A 53 -12.20 -13.11 -1.14
CA TYR A 53 -13.59 -13.04 -1.58
C TYR A 53 -13.86 -12.02 -2.69
N ARG A 54 -12.91 -11.12 -2.94
CA ARG A 54 -13.01 -10.06 -3.97
C ARG A 54 -12.60 -10.51 -5.37
N GLY A 55 -12.07 -11.74 -5.55
CA GLY A 55 -11.51 -12.24 -6.80
C GLY A 55 -10.16 -11.59 -7.11
N TYR A 56 -9.28 -12.29 -7.82
CA TYR A 56 -8.00 -11.76 -8.33
C TYR A 56 -7.35 -12.73 -9.31
N ASP A 57 -6.37 -12.20 -10.05
CA ASP A 57 -5.67 -12.88 -11.13
C ASP A 57 -4.18 -13.08 -10.89
N SER A 58 -3.64 -12.39 -9.89
CA SER A 58 -2.25 -12.50 -9.47
C SER A 58 -2.06 -12.01 -8.04
N ALA A 59 -1.00 -12.45 -7.39
CA ALA A 59 -0.64 -12.07 -6.03
C ALA A 59 0.89 -11.94 -5.90
N GLY A 60 1.33 -11.21 -4.87
CA GLY A 60 2.75 -11.13 -4.55
C GLY A 60 2.98 -10.49 -3.19
N ILE A 61 4.18 -10.73 -2.69
CA ILE A 61 4.70 -10.17 -1.45
C ILE A 61 6.10 -9.62 -1.68
N ALA A 62 6.45 -8.59 -0.90
CA ALA A 62 7.81 -8.11 -0.73
C ALA A 62 8.13 -8.16 0.76
N VAL A 63 9.23 -8.82 1.13
CA VAL A 63 9.64 -9.02 2.53
C VAL A 63 11.10 -8.63 2.67
N ARG A 64 11.42 -8.02 3.80
CA ARG A 64 12.78 -7.62 4.12
C ARG A 64 13.20 -8.16 5.48
N ASP A 65 14.39 -8.75 5.50
CA ASP A 65 15.08 -9.24 6.69
C ASP A 65 16.20 -8.26 7.09
N GLY A 66 15.91 -7.40 8.08
CA GLY A 66 16.86 -6.41 8.59
C GLY A 66 17.46 -5.54 7.47
N GLU A 67 18.79 -5.51 7.39
CA GLU A 67 19.54 -4.73 6.40
C GLU A 67 19.66 -5.41 5.03
N ASN A 68 19.20 -6.65 4.89
CA ASN A 68 19.24 -7.38 3.62
C ASN A 68 18.38 -6.71 2.56
N GLU A 69 18.58 -7.07 1.30
CA GLU A 69 17.73 -6.62 0.20
C GLU A 69 16.29 -7.14 0.35
N THR A 70 15.35 -6.38 -0.15
CA THR A 70 13.93 -6.79 -0.16
C THR A 70 13.73 -7.91 -1.16
N GLU A 71 13.25 -9.06 -0.69
CA GLU A 71 12.86 -10.17 -1.54
C GLU A 71 11.44 -9.95 -2.06
N VAL A 72 11.26 -10.04 -3.39
CA VAL A 72 9.95 -9.86 -4.06
C VAL A 72 9.56 -11.16 -4.73
N ILE A 73 8.43 -11.74 -4.32
CA ILE A 73 7.90 -13.00 -4.84
C ILE A 73 6.50 -12.75 -5.38
N LYS A 74 6.30 -13.13 -6.63
CA LYS A 74 5.02 -12.94 -7.36
C LYS A 74 4.54 -14.27 -7.94
N ALA A 75 3.22 -14.37 -8.12
CA ALA A 75 2.57 -15.50 -8.77
C ALA A 75 1.38 -15.03 -9.61
N LYS A 76 1.25 -15.58 -10.80
CA LYS A 76 0.03 -15.51 -11.60
C LYS A 76 -0.99 -16.51 -11.06
N GLY A 77 -2.25 -16.12 -10.94
CA GLY A 77 -3.34 -16.97 -10.47
C GLY A 77 -3.77 -16.66 -9.04
N ARG A 78 -4.42 -17.61 -8.40
CA ARG A 78 -4.94 -17.46 -7.04
C ARG A 78 -3.83 -17.41 -5.98
N LEU A 79 -4.12 -16.86 -4.81
CA LEU A 79 -3.20 -16.75 -3.68
C LEU A 79 -2.56 -18.09 -3.28
N LYS A 80 -3.28 -19.21 -3.48
CA LYS A 80 -2.76 -20.56 -3.26
C LYS A 80 -1.42 -20.79 -3.97
N VAL A 81 -1.26 -20.30 -5.21
CA VAL A 81 -0.01 -20.44 -5.97
C VAL A 81 1.15 -19.72 -5.28
N LEU A 82 0.90 -18.51 -4.74
CA LEU A 82 1.90 -17.77 -3.98
C LEU A 82 2.22 -18.47 -2.63
N ILE A 83 1.20 -19.00 -1.95
CA ILE A 83 1.38 -19.77 -0.69
C ILE A 83 2.26 -21.00 -0.95
N GLU A 84 2.00 -21.76 -1.99
CA GLU A 84 2.82 -22.92 -2.37
C GLU A 84 4.26 -22.52 -2.74
N LYS A 85 4.41 -21.45 -3.54
CA LYS A 85 5.72 -20.91 -3.97
C LYS A 85 6.59 -20.44 -2.81
N THR A 86 5.99 -20.01 -1.71
CA THR A 86 6.66 -19.49 -0.51
C THR A 86 6.68 -20.48 0.66
N ASN A 87 6.24 -21.73 0.45
CA ASN A 87 6.05 -22.71 1.53
C ASN A 87 5.26 -22.14 2.71
N GLY A 88 4.11 -21.51 2.44
CA GLY A 88 3.31 -20.84 3.48
C GLY A 88 3.96 -19.59 4.08
N GLY A 89 4.99 -19.05 3.45
CA GLY A 89 5.78 -17.92 3.93
C GLY A 89 7.04 -18.33 4.72
N GLU A 90 7.22 -19.61 5.03
CA GLU A 90 8.37 -20.10 5.82
C GLU A 90 9.70 -19.95 5.07
N SER A 91 9.69 -19.98 3.73
CA SER A 91 10.90 -19.83 2.92
C SER A 91 11.31 -18.35 2.69
N VAL A 92 10.55 -17.40 3.24
CA VAL A 92 10.77 -15.96 3.01
C VAL A 92 11.00 -15.28 4.36
N PRO A 93 12.24 -15.25 4.86
CA PRO A 93 12.56 -14.65 6.15
C PRO A 93 12.41 -13.12 6.10
N GLY A 94 12.05 -12.53 7.24
CA GLY A 94 11.97 -11.09 7.44
C GLY A 94 10.79 -10.66 8.28
N THR A 95 10.93 -9.53 8.93
CA THR A 95 9.96 -8.99 9.90
C THR A 95 9.24 -7.74 9.41
N CYS A 96 9.50 -7.31 8.18
CA CYS A 96 8.84 -6.18 7.54
C CYS A 96 8.46 -6.57 6.10
N GLY A 97 7.22 -6.29 5.70
CA GLY A 97 6.80 -6.60 4.33
C GLY A 97 5.45 -6.03 3.96
N ILE A 98 5.20 -6.07 2.65
CA ILE A 98 3.94 -5.66 2.00
C ILE A 98 3.48 -6.75 1.04
N GLY A 99 2.18 -6.91 0.91
CA GLY A 99 1.58 -7.91 0.03
C GLY A 99 0.34 -7.40 -0.69
N HIS A 100 0.02 -8.03 -1.80
CA HIS A 100 -1.05 -7.61 -2.68
C HIS A 100 -1.72 -8.80 -3.39
N THR A 101 -3.04 -8.72 -3.53
CA THR A 101 -3.83 -9.52 -4.49
C THR A 101 -4.38 -8.59 -5.55
N ARG A 102 -4.06 -8.86 -6.81
CA ARG A 102 -4.38 -7.99 -7.95
C ARG A 102 -5.60 -8.48 -8.71
N TRP A 103 -6.51 -7.55 -9.02
CA TRP A 103 -7.45 -7.65 -10.12
C TRP A 103 -6.98 -6.71 -11.23
N ALA A 104 -6.68 -7.25 -12.42
CA ALA A 104 -6.06 -6.49 -13.50
C ALA A 104 -6.96 -5.34 -13.99
N THR A 105 -6.45 -4.11 -13.92
CA THR A 105 -7.03 -2.91 -14.53
C THR A 105 -6.17 -2.43 -15.70
N HIS A 106 -4.83 -2.46 -15.55
CA HIS A 106 -3.84 -2.11 -16.56
C HIS A 106 -2.82 -3.24 -16.71
N GLY A 107 -2.59 -3.69 -17.93
CA GLY A 107 -1.72 -4.84 -18.24
C GLY A 107 -2.40 -6.17 -17.94
N GLU A 108 -2.11 -7.16 -18.79
CA GLU A 108 -2.64 -8.54 -18.65
C GLU A 108 -2.18 -9.22 -17.35
N PRO A 109 -2.93 -10.22 -16.84
CA PRO A 109 -2.51 -11.03 -15.72
C PRO A 109 -1.20 -11.77 -16.01
N SER A 110 -0.12 -11.40 -15.30
CA SER A 110 1.21 -12.03 -15.41
C SER A 110 2.01 -11.79 -14.13
N GLU A 111 3.08 -12.54 -13.90
CA GLU A 111 4.01 -12.26 -12.79
C GLU A 111 4.66 -10.88 -12.95
N THR A 112 4.98 -10.46 -14.17
CA THR A 112 5.57 -9.15 -14.46
C THR A 112 4.66 -8.01 -14.02
N ASN A 113 3.35 -8.12 -14.30
CA ASN A 113 2.37 -7.10 -13.95
C ASN A 113 1.76 -7.26 -12.55
N ALA A 114 2.05 -8.36 -11.84
CA ALA A 114 1.65 -8.54 -10.45
C ALA A 114 2.41 -7.55 -9.54
N HIS A 115 1.76 -7.14 -8.45
CA HIS A 115 2.41 -6.37 -7.38
C HIS A 115 3.12 -7.31 -6.39
N PRO A 116 4.14 -6.82 -5.67
CA PRO A 116 4.70 -5.45 -5.64
C PRO A 116 5.51 -5.09 -6.88
N HIS A 117 5.62 -3.77 -7.17
CA HIS A 117 6.52 -3.22 -8.17
C HIS A 117 7.75 -2.61 -7.50
N VAL A 118 8.87 -2.65 -8.23
CA VAL A 118 10.18 -2.15 -7.78
C VAL A 118 10.57 -0.98 -8.69
N SER A 119 11.14 0.08 -8.13
CA SER A 119 11.69 1.18 -8.92
C SER A 119 12.90 0.74 -9.75
N ASP A 120 13.23 1.50 -10.77
CA ASP A 120 14.27 1.21 -11.78
C ASP A 120 15.63 0.81 -11.17
N ASP A 121 16.01 1.42 -10.05
CA ASP A 121 17.26 1.12 -9.32
C ASP A 121 17.03 0.41 -7.96
N GLY A 122 15.82 -0.05 -7.71
CA GLY A 122 15.48 -0.84 -6.51
C GLY A 122 15.40 -0.05 -5.19
N ASN A 123 15.36 1.28 -5.22
CA ASN A 123 15.24 2.07 -3.99
C ASN A 123 13.87 1.97 -3.33
N VAL A 124 12.82 1.79 -4.12
CA VAL A 124 11.43 1.77 -3.67
C VAL A 124 10.74 0.51 -4.15
N VAL A 125 10.06 -0.16 -3.24
CA VAL A 125 9.17 -1.30 -3.53
C VAL A 125 7.78 -0.94 -3.04
N ALA A 126 6.74 -1.11 -3.89
CA ALA A 126 5.40 -0.70 -3.50
C ALA A 126 4.28 -1.58 -4.05
N VAL A 127 3.15 -1.56 -3.35
CA VAL A 127 1.84 -2.08 -3.76
C VAL A 127 0.84 -0.93 -3.88
N HIS A 128 -0.16 -1.09 -4.74
CA HIS A 128 -1.11 -0.04 -5.06
C HIS A 128 -2.51 -0.61 -5.31
N ASN A 129 -3.52 0.02 -4.70
CA ASN A 129 -4.93 -0.10 -5.06
C ASN A 129 -5.42 1.21 -5.64
N GLY A 130 -6.12 1.18 -6.75
CA GLY A 130 -6.66 2.36 -7.42
C GLY A 130 -6.24 2.46 -8.89
N ILE A 131 -6.35 3.65 -9.44
CA ILE A 131 -6.02 3.94 -10.83
C ILE A 131 -5.27 5.27 -10.91
N ILE A 132 -4.08 5.26 -11.50
CA ILE A 132 -3.30 6.46 -11.82
C ILE A 132 -3.71 6.94 -13.21
N GLU A 133 -4.67 7.84 -13.28
CA GLU A 133 -5.29 8.27 -14.55
C GLU A 133 -4.30 8.93 -15.53
N ASN A 134 -3.30 9.65 -15.01
CA ASN A 134 -2.30 10.33 -15.82
C ASN A 134 -0.97 9.57 -15.95
N TYR A 135 -0.99 8.22 -15.78
CA TYR A 135 0.23 7.41 -15.77
C TYR A 135 1.05 7.53 -17.05
N GLN A 136 0.41 7.67 -18.23
CA GLN A 136 1.11 7.81 -19.50
C GLN A 136 1.92 9.11 -19.56
N GLU A 137 1.33 10.24 -19.14
CA GLU A 137 2.02 11.54 -19.06
C GLU A 137 3.23 11.46 -18.10
N LEU A 138 3.04 10.82 -16.94
CA LEU A 138 4.11 10.64 -15.95
C LEU A 138 5.21 9.72 -16.47
N LYS A 139 4.84 8.62 -17.15
CA LYS A 139 5.78 7.69 -17.77
C LYS A 139 6.67 8.36 -18.80
N GLU A 140 6.11 9.16 -19.70
CA GLU A 140 6.87 9.92 -20.69
C GLU A 140 7.86 10.90 -20.04
N LYS A 141 7.48 11.56 -18.94
CA LYS A 141 8.38 12.45 -18.20
C LYS A 141 9.53 11.68 -17.55
N LEU A 142 9.26 10.51 -17.00
CA LEU A 142 10.26 9.65 -16.36
C LEU A 142 11.21 9.02 -17.40
N LEU A 143 10.72 8.60 -18.57
CA LEU A 143 11.55 8.14 -19.69
C LEU A 143 12.57 9.22 -20.11
N ARG A 144 12.14 10.50 -20.19
CA ARG A 144 13.05 11.63 -20.47
C ARG A 144 14.06 11.90 -19.36
N LYS A 145 13.84 11.33 -18.16
CA LYS A 145 14.77 11.38 -17.02
C LYS A 145 15.69 10.14 -16.93
N GLY A 146 15.57 9.22 -17.90
CA GLY A 146 16.39 8.02 -17.97
C GLY A 146 15.83 6.80 -17.25
N TYR A 147 14.59 6.86 -16.71
CA TYR A 147 13.95 5.70 -16.13
C TYR A 147 13.56 4.67 -17.18
N THR A 148 13.64 3.40 -16.82
CA THR A 148 13.16 2.27 -17.62
C THR A 148 11.92 1.63 -16.97
N PHE A 149 11.16 0.85 -17.75
CA PHE A 149 9.93 0.22 -17.28
C PHE A 149 9.87 -1.22 -17.75
N TYR A 150 9.60 -2.14 -16.85
CA TYR A 150 9.53 -3.58 -17.13
C TYR A 150 8.08 -4.08 -17.24
N SER A 151 7.10 -3.34 -16.73
CA SER A 151 5.69 -3.73 -16.71
C SER A 151 4.80 -2.79 -17.52
N ALA A 152 3.56 -3.22 -17.72
CA ALA A 152 2.53 -2.42 -18.38
C ALA A 152 1.59 -1.72 -17.36
N THR A 153 1.97 -1.65 -16.06
CA THR A 153 1.11 -1.14 -15.00
C THR A 153 1.32 0.34 -14.74
N ASP A 154 0.26 1.01 -14.35
CA ASP A 154 0.29 2.38 -13.84
C ASP A 154 1.02 2.46 -12.48
N THR A 155 1.01 1.38 -11.72
CA THR A 155 1.70 1.27 -10.42
C THR A 155 3.21 1.42 -10.55
N GLU A 156 3.85 0.78 -11.53
CA GLU A 156 5.29 0.94 -11.75
C GLU A 156 5.65 2.41 -12.04
N VAL A 157 4.76 3.12 -12.74
CA VAL A 157 4.95 4.55 -12.99
C VAL A 157 4.91 5.36 -11.70
N ALA A 158 3.96 5.06 -10.80
CA ALA A 158 3.87 5.71 -9.49
C ALA A 158 5.12 5.42 -8.63
N VAL A 159 5.60 4.17 -8.63
CA VAL A 159 6.80 3.75 -7.87
C VAL A 159 8.04 4.49 -8.37
N ASN A 160 8.24 4.55 -9.68
CA ASN A 160 9.35 5.31 -10.29
C ASN A 160 9.23 6.82 -10.06
N LEU A 161 8.02 7.37 -9.98
CA LEU A 161 7.81 8.78 -9.66
C LEU A 161 8.21 9.09 -8.20
N VAL A 162 7.87 8.21 -7.27
CA VAL A 162 8.31 8.33 -5.86
C VAL A 162 9.83 8.24 -5.77
N ASP A 163 10.47 7.28 -6.46
CA ASP A 163 11.92 7.14 -6.50
C ASP A 163 12.61 8.40 -7.08
N TYR A 164 12.07 8.96 -8.16
CA TYR A 164 12.59 10.20 -8.74
C TYR A 164 12.60 11.34 -7.72
N TYR A 165 11.52 11.52 -6.96
CA TYR A 165 11.46 12.54 -5.94
C TYR A 165 12.31 12.20 -4.72
N TYR A 166 12.41 10.92 -4.35
CA TYR A 166 13.28 10.44 -3.29
C TYR A 166 14.75 10.81 -3.53
N LYS A 167 15.26 10.57 -4.73
CA LYS A 167 16.61 11.01 -5.12
C LYS A 167 16.75 12.53 -5.15
N LYS A 168 15.72 13.22 -5.61
CA LYS A 168 15.74 14.68 -5.79
C LYS A 168 15.72 15.44 -4.47
N TYR A 169 15.05 14.92 -3.46
CA TYR A 169 14.85 15.60 -2.16
C TYR A 169 15.62 14.94 -1.02
N GLY A 170 16.87 14.60 -1.24
CA GLY A 170 17.79 14.19 -0.20
C GLY A 170 17.43 12.88 0.52
N LYS A 171 16.68 11.99 -0.16
CA LYS A 171 16.27 10.69 0.36
C LYS A 171 15.30 10.76 1.57
N SER A 172 14.41 11.73 1.59
CA SER A 172 13.28 11.81 2.53
C SER A 172 12.05 11.10 1.92
N PRO A 173 11.58 9.96 2.47
CA PRO A 173 10.40 9.27 1.97
C PRO A 173 9.13 10.12 2.05
N VAL A 174 8.89 10.82 3.16
CA VAL A 174 7.69 11.66 3.35
C VAL A 174 7.65 12.76 2.29
N GLU A 175 8.78 13.44 2.06
CA GLU A 175 8.89 14.50 1.04
C GLU A 175 8.70 13.96 -0.38
N ALA A 176 9.31 12.79 -0.67
CA ALA A 176 9.17 12.14 -1.96
C ALA A 176 7.72 11.75 -2.26
N VAL A 177 7.05 11.14 -1.29
CA VAL A 177 5.65 10.72 -1.39
C VAL A 177 4.73 11.92 -1.53
N SER A 178 4.90 12.98 -0.72
CA SER A 178 4.16 14.24 -0.84
C SER A 178 4.24 14.82 -2.27
N HIS A 179 5.44 14.93 -2.80
CA HIS A 179 5.64 15.45 -4.17
C HIS A 179 5.02 14.55 -5.25
N ALA A 180 5.07 13.22 -5.08
CA ALA A 180 4.41 12.29 -5.98
C ALA A 180 2.88 12.44 -5.93
N MET A 181 2.30 12.53 -4.72
CA MET A 181 0.86 12.72 -4.52
C MET A 181 0.31 13.97 -5.21
N VAL A 182 1.05 15.07 -5.20
CA VAL A 182 0.67 16.32 -5.91
C VAL A 182 0.63 16.13 -7.43
N ARG A 183 1.39 15.18 -7.98
CA ARG A 183 1.50 14.95 -9.43
C ARG A 183 0.54 13.89 -9.95
N ILE A 184 0.17 12.95 -9.12
CA ILE A 184 -0.74 11.85 -9.47
C ILE A 184 -2.17 12.36 -9.54
N ARG A 185 -2.86 12.02 -10.64
CA ARG A 185 -4.31 12.14 -10.76
C ARG A 185 -4.95 10.76 -10.67
N GLY A 186 -6.14 10.70 -10.08
CA GLY A 186 -6.87 9.45 -9.84
C GLY A 186 -6.96 9.07 -8.36
N SER A 187 -7.25 7.81 -8.10
CA SER A 187 -7.37 7.23 -6.76
C SER A 187 -6.18 6.32 -6.45
N TYR A 188 -5.75 6.32 -5.20
CA TYR A 188 -4.68 5.43 -4.76
C TYR A 188 -4.72 5.13 -3.26
N ALA A 189 -4.33 3.91 -2.93
CA ALA A 189 -3.81 3.50 -1.65
C ALA A 189 -2.46 2.83 -1.92
N LEU A 190 -1.38 3.41 -1.44
CA LEU A 190 0.00 2.98 -1.64
C LEU A 190 0.61 2.52 -0.33
N ALA A 191 1.28 1.37 -0.33
CA ALA A 191 2.19 0.97 0.74
C ALA A 191 3.57 0.72 0.13
N MET A 192 4.59 1.34 0.71
CA MET A 192 5.93 1.47 0.13
C MET A 192 7.02 1.14 1.15
N MET A 193 8.03 0.41 0.72
CA MET A 193 9.27 0.16 1.45
C MET A 193 10.43 0.85 0.73
N PHE A 194 11.32 1.48 1.49
CA PHE A 194 12.50 2.17 0.95
C PHE A 194 13.77 1.44 1.38
N ARG A 195 14.73 1.33 0.46
CA ARG A 195 16.00 0.64 0.71
C ARG A 195 16.74 1.16 1.95
N ASP A 196 16.79 2.48 2.11
CA ASP A 196 17.54 3.12 3.19
C ASP A 196 16.76 3.15 4.53
N TYR A 197 15.54 2.57 4.59
CA TYR A 197 14.65 2.55 5.75
C TYR A 197 14.19 1.12 6.09
N PRO A 198 15.12 0.26 6.56
CA PRO A 198 14.79 -1.12 6.93
C PRO A 198 13.77 -1.19 8.07
N GLY A 199 12.81 -2.09 7.97
CA GLY A 199 11.79 -2.26 9.01
C GLY A 199 10.69 -1.20 9.03
N GLU A 200 10.66 -0.29 8.03
CA GLU A 200 9.72 0.83 7.97
C GLU A 200 8.88 0.77 6.69
N ILE A 201 7.60 1.12 6.81
CA ILE A 201 6.66 1.20 5.68
C ILE A 201 6.07 2.60 5.63
N PHE A 202 5.99 3.16 4.44
CA PHE A 202 5.35 4.45 4.20
C PHE A 202 4.07 4.23 3.42
N VAL A 203 3.00 4.89 3.81
CA VAL A 203 1.70 4.79 3.14
C VAL A 203 1.18 6.14 2.71
N ALA A 204 0.40 6.14 1.65
CA ALA A 204 -0.28 7.32 1.14
C ALA A 204 -1.66 6.94 0.62
N ARG A 205 -2.64 7.81 0.80
CA ARG A 205 -4.02 7.51 0.42
C ARG A 205 -4.73 8.69 -0.23
N LYS A 206 -5.49 8.40 -1.29
CA LYS A 206 -6.51 9.26 -1.87
C LYS A 206 -7.62 8.42 -2.51
N ASP A 207 -8.86 8.55 -2.01
CA ASP A 207 -10.09 7.95 -2.54
C ASP A 207 -10.13 6.40 -2.62
N SER A 208 -9.09 5.69 -2.21
CA SER A 208 -9.05 4.23 -2.06
C SER A 208 -8.98 3.84 -0.58
N PRO A 209 -9.62 2.76 -0.12
CA PRO A 209 -9.64 2.39 1.30
C PRO A 209 -8.27 1.91 1.80
N MET A 210 -7.90 2.35 3.01
CA MET A 210 -6.76 1.85 3.76
C MET A 210 -6.92 2.15 5.24
N ILE A 211 -6.56 1.19 6.08
CA ILE A 211 -6.51 1.30 7.54
C ILE A 211 -5.14 0.87 8.04
N LEU A 212 -4.75 1.37 9.19
CA LEU A 212 -3.50 1.04 9.87
C LEU A 212 -3.83 0.50 11.25
N GLY A 213 -3.29 -0.68 11.58
CA GLY A 213 -3.46 -1.30 12.89
C GLY A 213 -2.21 -1.16 13.74
N VAL A 214 -2.35 -1.04 15.04
CA VAL A 214 -1.25 -1.04 16.00
C VAL A 214 -1.47 -2.10 17.07
N GLY A 215 -0.41 -2.85 17.38
CA GLY A 215 -0.36 -3.86 18.43
C GLY A 215 0.85 -3.65 19.33
N ASP A 216 1.17 -4.65 20.17
CA ASP A 216 2.32 -4.61 21.07
C ASP A 216 3.65 -4.80 20.32
N GLY A 217 4.24 -3.68 19.93
CA GLY A 217 5.48 -3.63 19.15
C GLY A 217 5.31 -4.15 17.72
N GLU A 218 4.11 -4.03 17.16
CA GLU A 218 3.78 -4.45 15.81
C GLU A 218 2.81 -3.47 15.17
N SER A 219 2.93 -3.30 13.85
CA SER A 219 2.04 -2.47 13.06
C SER A 219 1.58 -3.19 11.81
N TYR A 220 0.35 -2.92 11.42
CA TYR A 220 -0.36 -3.58 10.33
C TYR A 220 -0.95 -2.56 9.37
N ILE A 221 -0.99 -2.90 8.10
CA ILE A 221 -1.61 -2.11 7.05
C ILE A 221 -2.62 -3.03 6.34
N ALA A 222 -3.80 -2.54 6.05
CA ALA A 222 -4.77 -3.29 5.26
C ALA A 222 -5.67 -2.39 4.42
N SER A 223 -6.12 -2.88 3.29
CA SER A 223 -7.18 -2.24 2.51
C SER A 223 -8.56 -2.49 3.10
N ASP A 224 -8.71 -3.48 4.00
CA ASP A 224 -9.96 -3.77 4.69
C ASP A 224 -9.70 -4.44 6.05
N VAL A 225 -10.62 -4.21 7.00
CA VAL A 225 -10.55 -4.66 8.40
C VAL A 225 -10.34 -6.17 8.56
N PRO A 226 -11.05 -7.07 7.84
CA PRO A 226 -10.90 -8.52 8.02
C PRO A 226 -9.45 -9.02 7.92
N ALA A 227 -8.60 -8.36 7.13
CA ALA A 227 -7.21 -8.76 6.93
C ALA A 227 -6.35 -8.70 8.20
N ILE A 228 -6.67 -7.82 9.15
CA ILE A 228 -5.85 -7.57 10.34
C ILE A 228 -6.59 -7.78 11.66
N LEU A 229 -7.89 -8.05 11.64
CA LEU A 229 -8.75 -8.13 12.83
C LEU A 229 -8.31 -9.23 13.82
N LYS A 230 -7.69 -10.31 13.32
CA LYS A 230 -7.10 -11.39 14.14
C LYS A 230 -5.93 -10.90 15.01
N TYR A 231 -5.20 -9.89 14.52
CA TYR A 231 -3.97 -9.41 15.13
C TYR A 231 -4.18 -8.17 15.99
N THR A 232 -5.05 -7.26 15.58
CA THR A 232 -5.36 -6.05 16.35
C THR A 232 -6.77 -5.56 16.11
N ARG A 233 -7.34 -4.95 17.16
CA ARG A 233 -8.60 -4.22 17.09
C ARG A 233 -8.42 -2.71 17.21
N ASN A 234 -7.20 -2.24 17.43
CA ASN A 234 -6.86 -0.83 17.50
C ASN A 234 -6.42 -0.34 16.12
N VAL A 235 -7.26 0.44 15.45
CA VAL A 235 -7.02 0.90 14.08
C VAL A 235 -7.09 2.41 13.94
N TYR A 236 -6.30 2.92 13.02
CA TYR A 236 -6.35 4.30 12.56
C TYR A 236 -6.93 4.34 11.15
N TYR A 237 -7.78 5.31 10.89
CA TYR A 237 -8.27 5.62 9.57
C TYR A 237 -7.43 6.74 8.96
N ILE A 238 -6.70 6.41 7.89
CA ILE A 238 -5.97 7.41 7.12
C ILE A 238 -6.93 8.17 6.21
N GLY A 239 -6.86 9.50 6.23
CA GLY A 239 -7.72 10.38 5.43
C GLY A 239 -7.22 10.55 3.99
N ASN A 240 -8.01 11.28 3.18
CA ASN A 240 -7.60 11.64 1.84
C ASN A 240 -6.45 12.65 1.86
N LEU A 241 -5.46 12.41 0.99
CA LEU A 241 -4.24 13.21 0.89
C LEU A 241 -3.41 13.22 2.19
N GLU A 242 -3.54 12.17 2.98
CA GLU A 242 -2.69 11.93 4.14
C GLU A 242 -1.66 10.83 3.83
N MET A 243 -0.58 10.89 4.58
CA MET A 243 0.50 9.91 4.59
C MET A 243 0.71 9.38 6.00
N ALA A 244 1.33 8.20 6.11
CA ALA A 244 1.80 7.72 7.39
C ALA A 244 3.16 7.02 7.24
N HIS A 245 3.98 7.15 8.26
CA HIS A 245 5.21 6.43 8.48
C HIS A 245 4.96 5.36 9.54
N VAL A 246 5.07 4.11 9.16
CA VAL A 246 4.71 2.94 9.96
C VAL A 246 5.98 2.22 10.37
N LYS A 247 6.23 2.16 11.67
CA LYS A 247 7.28 1.39 12.33
C LYS A 247 6.66 0.31 13.21
N SER A 248 7.49 -0.56 13.74
CA SER A 248 7.08 -1.61 14.68
C SER A 248 6.44 -1.00 15.95
N GLY A 249 5.10 -1.06 16.04
CA GLY A 249 4.32 -0.54 17.18
C GLY A 249 4.13 0.99 17.21
N GLU A 250 4.57 1.72 16.19
CA GLU A 250 4.50 3.17 16.12
C GLU A 250 4.04 3.65 14.74
N ILE A 251 3.15 4.62 14.68
CA ILE A 251 2.64 5.21 13.44
C ILE A 251 2.62 6.72 13.58
N THR A 252 3.31 7.42 12.68
CA THR A 252 3.30 8.87 12.56
C THR A 252 2.52 9.28 11.31
N PHE A 253 1.60 10.22 11.44
CA PHE A 253 0.77 10.68 10.31
C PHE A 253 1.21 12.06 9.84
N TYR A 254 1.04 12.30 8.53
CA TYR A 254 1.39 13.55 7.88
C TYR A 254 0.27 14.01 6.94
N ASN A 255 0.10 15.32 6.85
CA ASN A 255 -0.70 15.94 5.79
C ASN A 255 0.08 15.99 4.46
N LEU A 256 -0.56 16.49 3.40
CA LEU A 256 0.07 16.59 2.08
C LEU A 256 1.29 17.52 2.05
N ASP A 257 1.39 18.49 2.95
CA ASP A 257 2.53 19.40 3.06
C ASP A 257 3.71 18.78 3.82
N GLY A 258 3.55 17.55 4.34
CA GLY A 258 4.57 16.85 5.13
C GLY A 258 4.63 17.27 6.60
N GLU A 259 3.61 17.98 7.09
CA GLU A 259 3.49 18.34 8.50
C GLU A 259 2.85 17.19 9.27
N GLU A 260 3.37 16.90 10.47
CA GLU A 260 2.79 15.88 11.34
C GLU A 260 1.37 16.26 11.80
N ILE A 261 0.48 15.28 11.83
CA ILE A 261 -0.89 15.41 12.32
C ILE A 261 -1.17 14.34 13.38
N GLU A 262 -1.87 14.73 14.42
CA GLU A 262 -2.29 13.80 15.46
C GLU A 262 -3.54 13.01 15.03
N LYS A 263 -3.56 11.72 15.35
CA LYS A 263 -4.72 10.85 15.16
C LYS A 263 -4.93 9.94 16.35
N GLU A 264 -6.17 9.70 16.69
CA GLU A 264 -6.56 8.77 17.72
C GLU A 264 -6.96 7.41 17.14
N PRO A 265 -6.52 6.29 17.72
CA PRO A 265 -6.95 4.98 17.30
C PRO A 265 -8.43 4.75 17.65
N LYS A 266 -9.11 4.01 16.81
CA LYS A 266 -10.47 3.52 17.09
C LYS A 266 -10.42 2.03 17.38
N LYS A 267 -11.15 1.61 18.40
CA LYS A 267 -11.31 0.20 18.70
C LYS A 267 -12.44 -0.38 17.85
N ILE A 268 -12.19 -1.52 17.21
CA ILE A 268 -13.21 -2.26 16.47
C ILE A 268 -13.91 -3.23 17.42
N ASP A 269 -15.21 -3.05 17.61
CA ASP A 269 -16.03 -3.79 18.59
C ASP A 269 -16.77 -4.99 17.99
N TRP A 270 -16.76 -5.20 16.66
CA TRP A 270 -17.44 -6.31 16.01
C TRP A 270 -16.51 -7.51 15.75
N ASP A 271 -17.08 -8.72 15.77
CA ASP A 271 -16.32 -9.96 15.58
C ASP A 271 -16.13 -10.29 14.08
N ALA A 272 -14.95 -10.86 13.74
CA ALA A 272 -14.61 -11.26 12.38
C ALA A 272 -15.63 -12.27 11.79
N GLU A 273 -16.18 -13.17 12.62
CA GLU A 273 -17.20 -14.13 12.20
C GLU A 273 -18.53 -13.48 11.79
N ALA A 274 -18.87 -12.32 12.36
CA ALA A 274 -20.04 -11.55 11.95
C ALA A 274 -19.84 -10.87 10.59
N ALA A 275 -18.60 -10.49 10.27
CA ALA A 275 -18.24 -9.88 8.98
C ALA A 275 -18.25 -10.91 7.83
N GLU A 276 -17.83 -12.15 8.09
CA GLU A 276 -17.86 -13.24 7.09
C GLU A 276 -19.29 -13.72 6.79
N LYS A 277 -20.26 -13.50 7.70
CA LYS A 277 -21.66 -13.89 7.53
C LYS A 277 -22.54 -12.81 6.92
N ALA A 278 -22.04 -11.59 6.77
CA ALA A 278 -22.77 -10.44 6.22
C ALA A 278 -22.41 -10.11 4.77
N GLY A 279 -21.51 -10.89 4.13
CA GLY A 279 -21.07 -10.77 2.75
C GLY A 279 -21.82 -11.69 1.78
#